data_3ed874dcd6ef9fd38f14ad3d8d0a3075
#
_entry.id   3ed874dcd6ef9fd38f14ad3d8d0a3075
#
_cell.length_a   1.000
_cell.length_b   1.000
_cell.length_c   1.000
_cell.angle_alpha   90.00
_cell.angle_beta   90.00
_cell.angle_gamma   90.00
#
_symmetry.space_group_name_H-M   'P 1'
#
loop_
_entity.id
_entity.type
_entity.pdbx_description
1 polymer ?
#
loop_
_entity_poly.entity_id
_entity_poly.type
_entity_poly.pdbx_seq_one_letter_code
_entity_poly.pdbx_strand_id
1 'polypeptide(L)'
;MRTEHLNHILDSLPSLEQNYWQDGYTTGIHNAWIRTVRRSGRNFHIDRSKKNRPYITLKDSADDPIGVVTPWNVPTCAKTAGRICQNKVKTQKILHTAGINVPWYQVFGPDEADEAFDTAFAQGRREVVVKAPSFSQGLGVFLNVTEQDFKERFHECVEMQKERKREPSVIVQEMVDGFELRVTVVEGEFFGSIIRIPAYVTGDGTHNIEELMALKNEERQKDRARSKRLLRRNANMEAFMRSNSLSFSDIPEAGERVLLSAISNISFGAETANITDIISEEIRDTAVRAVAAIPGLYTGGVDIMVRSLKDDMPRVLEVNSFPHATSFIYPTYGESINPIAHYLDSYYAQHKFAKGTEETFSLKEKQMLSSRHDFCKLKLQLFPTED
;
A
#
# COMPACT_ATOMS: atom_id res chain seq x y z
N MET A 1 13.29 -4.48 5.22
CA MET A 1 13.16 -3.95 6.61
C MET A 1 14.21 -4.60 7.49
N ARG A 2 14.83 -3.86 8.42
CA ARG A 2 15.81 -4.34 9.41
C ARG A 2 15.13 -4.51 10.77
N THR A 3 15.75 -5.24 11.70
CA THR A 3 15.21 -5.47 13.06
C THR A 3 15.04 -4.16 13.83
N GLU A 4 15.92 -3.18 13.66
CA GLU A 4 15.80 -1.84 14.26
C GLU A 4 14.51 -1.11 13.84
N HIS A 5 14.12 -1.22 12.55
CA HIS A 5 12.85 -0.66 12.07
C HIS A 5 11.64 -1.40 12.66
N LEU A 6 11.71 -2.75 12.77
CA LEU A 6 10.70 -3.53 13.45
C LEU A 6 10.49 -3.07 14.89
N ASN A 7 11.57 -2.91 15.64
CA ASN A 7 11.53 -2.43 17.03
C ASN A 7 10.92 -1.03 17.10
N HIS A 8 11.40 -0.10 16.27
CA HIS A 8 10.85 1.25 16.20
C HIS A 8 9.34 1.27 15.96
N ILE A 9 8.86 0.44 15.00
CA ILE A 9 7.43 0.33 14.68
C ILE A 9 6.66 -0.17 15.90
N LEU A 10 7.06 -1.32 16.46
CA LEU A 10 6.32 -1.96 17.54
C LEU A 10 6.33 -1.14 18.82
N ASP A 11 7.44 -0.45 19.12
CA ASP A 11 7.55 0.44 20.28
C ASP A 11 6.76 1.75 20.12
N SER A 12 6.47 2.14 18.88
CA SER A 12 5.67 3.33 18.58
C SER A 12 4.16 3.07 18.61
N LEU A 13 3.72 1.82 18.61
CA LEU A 13 2.28 1.49 18.67
C LEU A 13 1.72 1.76 20.06
N PRO A 14 0.56 2.43 20.18
CA PRO A 14 -0.11 2.68 21.46
C PRO A 14 -0.45 1.41 22.24
N SER A 15 -0.66 0.31 21.53
CA SER A 15 -0.94 -1.01 22.09
C SER A 15 -0.49 -2.10 21.12
N LEU A 16 0.05 -3.18 21.66
CA LEU A 16 0.32 -4.43 20.97
C LEU A 16 -0.80 -5.47 21.21
N GLU A 17 -1.93 -5.04 21.77
CA GLU A 17 -3.10 -5.89 21.86
C GLU A 17 -3.64 -6.20 20.47
N GLN A 18 -3.79 -7.48 20.20
CA GLN A 18 -4.22 -7.94 18.88
C GLN A 18 -5.73 -7.93 18.76
N ASN A 19 -6.22 -7.40 17.64
CA ASN A 19 -7.62 -7.56 17.28
C ASN A 19 -7.93 -9.01 16.87
N TYR A 20 -9.12 -9.49 17.20
CA TYR A 20 -9.62 -10.80 16.77
C TYR A 20 -10.92 -10.64 15.96
N TRP A 21 -10.87 -11.08 14.71
CA TRP A 21 -11.94 -10.90 13.73
C TRP A 21 -12.70 -12.23 13.53
N GLN A 22 -13.72 -12.48 14.35
CA GLN A 22 -14.55 -13.68 14.28
C GLN A 22 -15.79 -13.44 13.40
N ASP A 23 -16.71 -12.62 13.90
CA ASP A 23 -17.95 -12.32 13.23
C ASP A 23 -17.79 -11.20 12.22
N GLY A 24 -18.39 -11.44 11.05
CA GLY A 24 -18.44 -10.45 10.00
C GLY A 24 -17.13 -10.20 9.26
N TYR A 25 -16.09 -10.99 9.44
CA TYR A 25 -14.92 -10.95 8.57
C TYR A 25 -15.31 -11.30 7.14
N THR A 26 -14.87 -10.50 6.18
CA THR A 26 -15.06 -10.73 4.75
C THR A 26 -13.73 -10.77 4.03
N THR A 27 -13.51 -11.84 3.28
CA THR A 27 -12.32 -11.96 2.43
C THR A 27 -12.44 -11.10 1.18
N GLY A 28 -11.37 -10.35 0.88
CA GLY A 28 -11.22 -9.60 -0.35
C GLY A 28 -12.00 -8.27 -0.41
N ILE A 29 -11.47 -7.37 -1.21
CA ILE A 29 -11.95 -5.99 -1.34
C ILE A 29 -13.40 -5.91 -1.86
N HIS A 30 -13.78 -6.78 -2.79
CA HIS A 30 -15.13 -6.76 -3.37
C HIS A 30 -16.21 -7.12 -2.35
N ASN A 31 -15.94 -8.09 -1.49
CA ASN A 31 -16.85 -8.45 -0.41
C ASN A 31 -16.94 -7.34 0.66
N ALA A 32 -15.84 -6.66 0.94
CA ALA A 32 -15.83 -5.50 1.82
C ALA A 32 -16.72 -4.37 1.25
N TRP A 33 -16.62 -4.07 -0.05
CA TRP A 33 -17.51 -3.14 -0.73
C TRP A 33 -18.99 -3.54 -0.62
N ILE A 34 -19.35 -4.78 -1.00
CA ILE A 34 -20.73 -5.28 -0.92
C ILE A 34 -21.27 -5.16 0.50
N ARG A 35 -20.49 -5.56 1.50
CA ARG A 35 -20.88 -5.47 2.89
C ARG A 35 -21.11 -4.04 3.35
N THR A 36 -20.18 -3.13 3.01
CA THR A 36 -20.29 -1.72 3.40
C THR A 36 -21.49 -1.05 2.75
N VAL A 37 -21.72 -1.27 1.45
CA VAL A 37 -22.87 -0.72 0.75
C VAL A 37 -24.19 -1.25 1.35
N ARG A 38 -24.29 -2.55 1.65
CA ARG A 38 -25.47 -3.13 2.31
C ARG A 38 -25.76 -2.52 3.68
N ARG A 39 -24.71 -2.18 4.44
CA ARG A 39 -24.84 -1.58 5.79
C ARG A 39 -25.09 -0.07 5.76
N SER A 40 -24.88 0.57 4.62
CA SER A 40 -25.02 2.02 4.49
C SER A 40 -26.48 2.51 4.47
N GLY A 41 -27.44 1.60 4.30
CA GLY A 41 -28.86 1.93 4.13
C GLY A 41 -29.21 2.63 2.80
N ARG A 42 -28.24 2.74 1.87
CA ARG A 42 -28.41 3.40 0.57
C ARG A 42 -28.91 2.43 -0.48
N ASN A 43 -29.56 2.96 -1.52
CA ASN A 43 -30.03 2.15 -2.65
C ASN A 43 -28.83 1.74 -3.54
N PHE A 44 -28.85 0.50 -3.99
CA PHE A 44 -27.81 -0.06 -4.86
C PHE A 44 -28.31 -1.28 -5.63
N HIS A 45 -27.58 -1.61 -6.71
CA HIS A 45 -27.74 -2.88 -7.43
C HIS A 45 -26.39 -3.59 -7.55
N ILE A 46 -26.35 -4.92 -7.39
CA ILE A 46 -25.15 -5.74 -7.56
C ILE A 46 -25.32 -6.63 -8.78
N ASP A 47 -24.54 -6.37 -9.82
CA ASP A 47 -24.43 -7.23 -10.97
C ASP A 47 -23.31 -8.27 -10.77
N ARG A 48 -23.68 -9.56 -10.80
CA ARG A 48 -22.78 -10.71 -10.67
C ARG A 48 -22.62 -11.50 -11.97
N SER A 49 -23.12 -11.00 -13.08
CA SER A 49 -23.10 -11.68 -14.39
C SER A 49 -21.68 -11.97 -14.90
N LYS A 50 -20.70 -11.18 -14.45
CA LYS A 50 -19.28 -11.39 -14.74
C LYS A 50 -18.61 -12.15 -13.59
N LYS A 51 -18.25 -13.41 -13.85
CA LYS A 51 -17.65 -14.37 -12.90
C LYS A 51 -16.75 -13.71 -11.84
N ASN A 52 -17.12 -13.85 -10.57
CA ASN A 52 -16.37 -13.52 -9.35
C ASN A 52 -15.99 -12.04 -9.11
N ARG A 53 -16.42 -11.10 -9.92
CA ARG A 53 -16.06 -9.69 -9.79
C ARG A 53 -17.30 -8.82 -9.96
N PRO A 54 -18.05 -8.57 -8.88
CA PRO A 54 -19.31 -7.84 -8.95
C PRO A 54 -19.09 -6.36 -9.30
N TYR A 55 -20.03 -5.84 -10.10
CA TYR A 55 -20.21 -4.41 -10.29
C TYR A 55 -21.29 -3.92 -9.34
N ILE A 56 -21.08 -2.80 -8.67
CA ILE A 56 -22.03 -2.23 -7.73
C ILE A 56 -22.51 -0.90 -8.33
N THR A 57 -23.74 -0.87 -8.78
CA THR A 57 -24.38 0.37 -9.19
C THR A 57 -24.91 1.06 -7.94
N LEU A 58 -24.37 2.23 -7.62
CA LEU A 58 -24.84 3.10 -6.57
C LEU A 58 -26.04 3.89 -7.10
N LYS A 59 -27.06 4.07 -6.26
CA LYS A 59 -28.31 4.75 -6.62
C LYS A 59 -28.66 5.82 -5.60
N ASP A 60 -29.36 6.85 -6.02
CA ASP A 60 -29.86 7.89 -5.12
C ASP A 60 -31.17 7.47 -4.42
N SER A 61 -31.79 8.40 -3.68
CA SER A 61 -33.05 8.17 -2.98
C SER A 61 -34.24 7.92 -3.91
N ALA A 62 -34.18 8.38 -5.17
CA ALA A 62 -35.18 8.12 -6.21
C ALA A 62 -34.95 6.82 -6.96
N ASP A 63 -33.98 6.01 -6.55
CA ASP A 63 -33.52 4.77 -7.18
C ASP A 63 -32.84 4.98 -8.55
N ASP A 64 -32.44 6.22 -8.86
CA ASP A 64 -31.70 6.53 -10.08
C ASP A 64 -30.22 6.16 -9.95
N PRO A 65 -29.58 5.59 -10.99
CA PRO A 65 -28.17 5.25 -10.94
C PRO A 65 -27.29 6.51 -10.93
N ILE A 66 -26.37 6.59 -9.96
CA ILE A 66 -25.45 7.72 -9.80
C ILE A 66 -24.00 7.37 -10.13
N GLY A 67 -23.64 6.11 -10.13
CA GLY A 67 -22.31 5.65 -10.50
C GLY A 67 -22.12 4.16 -10.31
N VAL A 68 -21.01 3.64 -10.86
CA VAL A 68 -20.71 2.21 -10.80
C VAL A 68 -19.32 1.98 -10.19
N VAL A 69 -19.28 1.26 -9.08
CA VAL A 69 -18.03 0.71 -8.54
C VAL A 69 -17.72 -0.58 -9.31
N THR A 70 -16.58 -0.61 -9.96
CA THR A 70 -16.08 -1.78 -10.68
C THR A 70 -15.07 -2.54 -9.82
N PRO A 71 -14.64 -3.74 -10.22
CA PRO A 71 -13.58 -4.47 -9.51
C PRO A 71 -12.24 -3.72 -9.34
N TRP A 72 -12.01 -2.67 -10.14
CA TRP A 72 -10.73 -1.97 -10.22
C TRP A 72 -10.84 -0.45 -10.08
N ASN A 73 -12.04 0.08 -9.99
CA ASN A 73 -12.24 1.51 -10.04
C ASN A 73 -13.51 1.97 -9.32
N VAL A 74 -13.46 3.19 -8.81
CA VAL A 74 -14.61 3.91 -8.24
C VAL A 74 -15.11 4.98 -9.21
N PRO A 75 -16.39 5.43 -9.11
CA PRO A 75 -16.97 6.40 -10.03
C PRO A 75 -16.17 7.69 -10.23
N THR A 76 -15.52 8.19 -9.18
CA THR A 76 -14.74 9.44 -9.18
C THR A 76 -13.33 9.30 -9.76
N CYS A 77 -12.86 8.09 -10.05
CA CYS A 77 -11.54 7.86 -10.61
C CYS A 77 -11.61 7.72 -12.14
N ALA A 78 -10.90 8.58 -12.86
CA ALA A 78 -10.80 8.48 -14.31
C ALA A 78 -10.05 7.21 -14.73
N LYS A 79 -10.47 6.58 -15.85
CA LYS A 79 -9.78 5.39 -16.39
C LYS A 79 -8.30 5.67 -16.71
N THR A 80 -7.99 6.90 -17.13
CA THR A 80 -6.61 7.35 -17.39
C THR A 80 -5.76 7.35 -16.14
N ALA A 81 -6.30 7.74 -14.99
CA ALA A 81 -5.60 7.69 -13.70
C ALA A 81 -5.17 6.26 -13.36
N GLY A 82 -6.07 5.28 -13.52
CA GLY A 82 -5.74 3.88 -13.30
C GLY A 82 -4.61 3.37 -14.22
N ARG A 83 -4.58 3.80 -15.50
CA ARG A 83 -3.50 3.45 -16.43
C ARG A 83 -2.17 4.10 -16.05
N ILE A 84 -2.19 5.34 -15.58
CA ILE A 84 -0.99 6.03 -15.08
C ILE A 84 -0.43 5.28 -13.87
N CYS A 85 -1.25 5.00 -12.86
CA CYS A 85 -0.83 4.29 -11.66
C CYS A 85 -0.28 2.88 -11.93
N GLN A 86 -0.75 2.20 -12.99
CA GLN A 86 -0.20 0.91 -13.42
C GLN A 86 1.17 1.01 -14.10
N ASN A 87 1.59 2.19 -14.53
CA ASN A 87 2.88 2.41 -15.16
C ASN A 87 3.84 3.14 -14.21
N LYS A 88 4.71 2.38 -13.57
CA LYS A 88 5.65 2.90 -12.57
C LYS A 88 6.49 4.07 -13.08
N VAL A 89 6.97 4.00 -14.31
CA VAL A 89 7.80 5.05 -14.92
C VAL A 89 7.00 6.34 -15.08
N LYS A 90 5.78 6.26 -15.64
CA LYS A 90 4.91 7.43 -15.81
C LYS A 90 4.53 8.04 -14.47
N THR A 91 4.19 7.22 -13.49
CA THR A 91 3.85 7.69 -12.14
C THR A 91 5.01 8.42 -11.52
N GLN A 92 6.22 7.84 -11.51
CA GLN A 92 7.42 8.47 -10.95
C GLN A 92 7.74 9.80 -11.64
N LYS A 93 7.65 9.85 -12.98
CA LYS A 93 7.88 11.09 -13.75
C LYS A 93 6.89 12.19 -13.35
N ILE A 94 5.59 11.87 -13.24
CA ILE A 94 4.57 12.84 -12.85
C ILE A 94 4.81 13.34 -11.42
N LEU A 95 5.10 12.44 -10.47
CA LEU A 95 5.38 12.81 -9.09
C LEU A 95 6.61 13.73 -8.99
N HIS A 96 7.68 13.39 -9.68
CA HIS A 96 8.90 14.23 -9.74
C HIS A 96 8.61 15.61 -10.32
N THR A 97 7.89 15.68 -11.45
CA THR A 97 7.51 16.96 -12.09
C THR A 97 6.63 17.82 -11.16
N ALA A 98 5.79 17.19 -10.34
CA ALA A 98 4.96 17.87 -9.33
C ALA A 98 5.75 18.25 -8.04
N GLY A 99 7.08 18.10 -8.03
CA GLY A 99 7.94 18.42 -6.88
C GLY A 99 7.72 17.50 -5.68
N ILE A 100 7.24 16.29 -5.90
CA ILE A 100 7.06 15.29 -4.83
C ILE A 100 8.35 14.50 -4.69
N ASN A 101 8.78 14.31 -3.45
CA ASN A 101 10.00 13.58 -3.16
C ASN A 101 9.82 12.10 -3.50
N VAL A 102 10.58 11.65 -4.50
CA VAL A 102 10.65 10.26 -4.97
C VAL A 102 12.08 9.77 -4.90
N PRO A 103 12.35 8.49 -4.72
CA PRO A 103 13.70 7.95 -4.83
C PRO A 103 14.29 8.27 -6.22
N TRP A 104 15.61 8.52 -6.28
CA TRP A 104 16.30 8.58 -7.56
C TRP A 104 16.05 7.28 -8.36
N TYR A 105 15.80 7.42 -9.64
CA TYR A 105 15.64 6.28 -10.54
C TYR A 105 16.06 6.62 -11.96
N GLN A 106 16.47 5.59 -12.70
CA GLN A 106 16.68 5.68 -14.15
C GLN A 106 16.15 4.39 -14.80
N VAL A 107 15.72 4.54 -16.05
CA VAL A 107 15.17 3.44 -16.86
C VAL A 107 16.13 3.11 -17.96
N PHE A 108 16.41 1.83 -18.15
CA PHE A 108 17.34 1.29 -19.12
C PHE A 108 16.65 0.29 -20.05
N GLY A 109 17.12 0.22 -21.29
CA GLY A 109 16.76 -0.82 -22.24
C GLY A 109 17.38 -2.17 -21.89
N PRO A 110 16.98 -3.24 -22.59
CA PRO A 110 17.43 -4.61 -22.27
C PRO A 110 18.94 -4.83 -22.52
N ASP A 111 19.55 -4.03 -23.41
CA ASP A 111 20.94 -4.19 -23.81
C ASP A 111 21.88 -3.15 -23.11
N GLU A 112 21.36 -2.36 -22.18
CA GLU A 112 22.08 -1.26 -21.51
C GLU A 112 22.59 -1.66 -20.11
N ALA A 113 22.90 -2.94 -19.87
CA ALA A 113 23.30 -3.44 -18.54
C ALA A 113 24.60 -2.81 -18.01
N ASP A 114 25.58 -2.51 -18.90
CA ASP A 114 26.85 -1.90 -18.52
C ASP A 114 26.67 -0.41 -18.15
N GLU A 115 25.94 0.35 -18.95
CA GLU A 115 25.59 1.74 -18.64
C GLU A 115 24.77 1.85 -17.36
N ALA A 116 23.82 0.91 -17.17
CA ALA A 116 23.01 0.83 -15.98
C ALA A 116 23.85 0.55 -14.72
N PHE A 117 24.87 -0.31 -14.84
CA PHE A 117 25.82 -0.59 -13.77
C PHE A 117 26.63 0.63 -13.38
N ASP A 118 27.26 1.28 -14.35
CA ASP A 118 28.06 2.48 -14.10
C ASP A 118 27.21 3.59 -13.46
N THR A 119 26.00 3.80 -13.95
CA THR A 119 25.07 4.79 -13.41
C THR A 119 24.60 4.44 -12.00
N ALA A 120 24.33 3.16 -11.74
CA ALA A 120 23.84 2.68 -10.45
C ALA A 120 24.83 3.00 -9.33
N PHE A 121 26.13 2.80 -9.56
CA PHE A 121 27.17 2.89 -8.55
C PHE A 121 28.03 4.16 -8.65
N ALA A 122 27.81 5.03 -9.64
CA ALA A 122 28.59 6.23 -9.93
C ALA A 122 28.77 7.20 -8.75
N GLN A 123 27.84 7.24 -7.79
CA GLN A 123 27.88 8.17 -6.65
C GLN A 123 28.25 7.47 -5.33
N GLY A 124 28.97 6.35 -5.42
CA GLY A 124 29.37 5.56 -4.26
C GLY A 124 28.21 4.84 -3.56
N ARG A 125 27.10 4.63 -4.28
CA ARG A 125 26.00 3.80 -3.77
C ARG A 125 26.50 2.37 -3.59
N ARG A 126 26.21 1.77 -2.46
CA ARG A 126 26.60 0.37 -2.17
C ARG A 126 25.55 -0.63 -2.61
N GLU A 127 24.32 -0.19 -2.63
CA GLU A 127 23.13 -1.02 -2.91
C GLU A 127 22.10 -0.21 -3.70
N VAL A 128 21.44 -0.87 -4.62
CA VAL A 128 20.34 -0.32 -5.42
C VAL A 128 19.16 -1.27 -5.46
N VAL A 129 18.02 -0.78 -5.95
CA VAL A 129 16.86 -1.59 -6.32
C VAL A 129 16.85 -1.76 -7.83
N VAL A 130 16.77 -3.00 -8.29
CA VAL A 130 16.59 -3.34 -9.71
C VAL A 130 15.19 -3.92 -9.89
N LYS A 131 14.40 -3.35 -10.79
CA LYS A 131 13.00 -3.80 -10.94
C LYS A 131 12.48 -3.74 -12.37
N ALA A 132 11.65 -4.72 -12.72
CA ALA A 132 10.87 -4.74 -13.95
C ALA A 132 9.61 -3.85 -13.79
N PRO A 133 9.41 -2.82 -14.62
CA PRO A 133 8.30 -1.85 -14.46
C PRO A 133 6.92 -2.46 -14.68
N SER A 134 6.84 -3.60 -15.35
CA SER A 134 5.59 -4.19 -15.84
C SER A 134 4.95 -5.23 -14.91
N PHE A 135 5.50 -5.45 -13.71
CA PHE A 135 4.98 -6.42 -12.75
C PHE A 135 4.41 -5.74 -11.49
N SER A 136 3.65 -6.51 -10.71
CA SER A 136 3.01 -6.09 -9.47
C SER A 136 3.27 -7.09 -8.35
N GLN A 137 2.92 -6.75 -7.11
CA GLN A 137 3.04 -7.60 -5.92
C GLN A 137 4.48 -8.01 -5.59
N GLY A 138 5.45 -7.17 -5.91
CA GLY A 138 6.88 -7.43 -5.65
C GLY A 138 7.54 -8.38 -6.65
N LEU A 139 6.83 -8.89 -7.64
CA LEU A 139 7.43 -9.73 -8.68
C LEU A 139 8.38 -8.88 -9.55
N GLY A 140 9.58 -9.42 -9.82
CA GLY A 140 10.62 -8.71 -10.58
C GLY A 140 11.13 -7.46 -9.86
N VAL A 141 11.15 -7.44 -8.54
CA VAL A 141 11.76 -6.40 -7.70
C VAL A 141 12.86 -7.03 -6.86
N PHE A 142 14.10 -6.61 -7.09
CA PHE A 142 15.28 -7.05 -6.37
C PHE A 142 15.80 -5.90 -5.51
N LEU A 143 15.83 -6.13 -4.21
CA LEU A 143 16.31 -5.17 -3.20
C LEU A 143 17.74 -5.50 -2.81
N ASN A 144 18.47 -4.50 -2.31
CA ASN A 144 19.84 -4.65 -1.81
C ASN A 144 20.79 -5.25 -2.87
N VAL A 145 20.59 -4.89 -4.14
CA VAL A 145 21.43 -5.33 -5.25
C VAL A 145 22.76 -4.60 -5.19
N THR A 146 23.85 -5.36 -5.11
CA THR A 146 25.22 -4.86 -5.03
C THR A 146 25.92 -4.94 -6.39
N GLU A 147 27.12 -4.40 -6.50
CA GLU A 147 27.95 -4.52 -7.72
C GLU A 147 28.14 -6.00 -8.15
N GLN A 148 28.17 -6.91 -7.20
CA GLN A 148 28.46 -8.34 -7.45
C GLN A 148 27.32 -9.05 -8.19
N ASP A 149 26.07 -8.73 -7.86
CA ASP A 149 24.87 -9.41 -8.38
C ASP A 149 24.04 -8.55 -9.36
N PHE A 150 24.44 -7.29 -9.59
CA PHE A 150 23.68 -6.35 -10.39
C PHE A 150 23.33 -6.84 -11.79
N LYS A 151 24.33 -7.32 -12.55
CA LYS A 151 24.12 -7.74 -13.94
C LYS A 151 23.23 -8.98 -14.02
N GLU A 152 23.36 -9.91 -13.06
CA GLU A 152 22.46 -11.05 -12.96
C GLU A 152 21.02 -10.61 -12.76
N ARG A 153 20.75 -9.71 -11.79
CA ARG A 153 19.40 -9.20 -11.50
C ARG A 153 18.84 -8.37 -12.63
N PHE A 154 19.68 -7.62 -13.32
CA PHE A 154 19.28 -6.85 -14.50
C PHE A 154 18.77 -7.78 -15.61
N HIS A 155 19.54 -8.80 -15.97
CA HIS A 155 19.15 -9.76 -16.98
C HIS A 155 17.93 -10.59 -16.56
N GLU A 156 17.80 -10.96 -15.29
CA GLU A 156 16.61 -11.63 -14.76
C GLU A 156 15.33 -10.77 -14.97
N CYS A 157 15.41 -9.46 -14.71
CA CYS A 157 14.33 -8.52 -15.02
C CYS A 157 13.96 -8.52 -16.51
N VAL A 158 14.94 -8.57 -17.40
CA VAL A 158 14.73 -8.59 -18.85
C VAL A 158 14.03 -9.91 -19.27
N GLU A 159 14.57 -11.06 -18.85
CA GLU A 159 14.03 -12.36 -19.25
C GLU A 159 12.61 -12.60 -18.71
N MET A 160 12.33 -12.24 -17.47
CA MET A 160 10.98 -12.33 -16.90
C MET A 160 9.92 -11.56 -17.74
N GLN A 161 10.32 -10.46 -18.36
CA GLN A 161 9.42 -9.66 -19.22
C GLN A 161 9.27 -10.29 -20.60
N LYS A 162 10.37 -10.81 -21.21
CA LYS A 162 10.34 -11.53 -22.48
C LYS A 162 9.45 -12.78 -22.42
N GLU A 163 9.57 -13.58 -21.36
CA GLU A 163 8.72 -14.76 -21.14
C GLU A 163 7.23 -14.43 -21.15
N ARG A 164 6.86 -13.22 -20.69
CA ARG A 164 5.49 -12.73 -20.68
C ARG A 164 5.12 -11.91 -21.91
N LYS A 165 5.97 -11.95 -22.95
CA LYS A 165 5.76 -11.23 -24.23
C LYS A 165 5.55 -9.72 -24.02
N ARG A 166 6.31 -9.12 -23.10
CA ARG A 166 6.34 -7.69 -22.83
C ARG A 166 7.62 -7.08 -23.37
N GLU A 167 7.55 -5.85 -23.80
CA GLU A 167 8.76 -5.07 -24.16
C GLU A 167 9.57 -4.87 -22.89
N PRO A 168 10.84 -5.38 -22.86
CA PRO A 168 11.63 -5.35 -21.64
C PRO A 168 12.26 -3.98 -21.42
N SER A 169 12.22 -3.54 -20.16
CA SER A 169 13.01 -2.41 -19.66
C SER A 169 13.29 -2.65 -18.17
N VAL A 170 14.32 -2.00 -17.66
CA VAL A 170 14.73 -2.17 -16.25
C VAL A 170 14.77 -0.81 -15.58
N ILE A 171 14.16 -0.69 -14.43
CA ILE A 171 14.30 0.47 -13.54
C ILE A 171 15.40 0.17 -12.54
N VAL A 172 16.42 0.99 -12.51
CA VAL A 172 17.39 1.06 -11.42
C VAL A 172 17.01 2.23 -10.52
N GLN A 173 16.93 1.99 -9.23
CA GLN A 173 16.48 2.97 -8.26
C GLN A 173 17.39 2.95 -7.03
N GLU A 174 17.58 4.08 -6.37
CA GLU A 174 18.30 4.10 -5.10
C GLU A 174 17.62 3.22 -4.05
N MET A 175 18.42 2.56 -3.23
CA MET A 175 17.93 1.87 -2.05
C MET A 175 17.66 2.90 -0.95
N VAL A 176 16.39 3.06 -0.57
CA VAL A 176 15.98 3.96 0.52
C VAL A 176 15.94 3.16 1.79
N ASP A 177 16.73 3.56 2.78
CA ASP A 177 16.66 2.97 4.11
C ASP A 177 15.38 3.39 4.84
N GLY A 178 14.75 2.45 5.56
CA GLY A 178 13.52 2.69 6.25
C GLY A 178 12.48 1.57 6.12
N PHE A 179 11.22 1.94 6.26
CA PHE A 179 10.08 1.04 6.15
C PHE A 179 8.92 1.69 5.38
N GLU A 180 8.10 0.85 4.77
CA GLU A 180 7.00 1.28 3.90
C GLU A 180 5.71 1.49 4.68
N LEU A 181 5.07 2.64 4.48
CA LEU A 181 3.71 2.94 4.91
C LEU A 181 2.76 2.90 3.71
N ARG A 182 1.54 2.40 3.93
CA ARG A 182 0.42 2.58 3.02
C ARG A 182 -0.47 3.69 3.55
N VAL A 183 -0.36 4.87 2.96
CA VAL A 183 -1.21 6.02 3.26
C VAL A 183 -2.37 6.07 2.27
N THR A 184 -3.60 6.21 2.77
CA THR A 184 -4.80 6.23 1.94
C THR A 184 -5.44 7.60 1.97
N VAL A 185 -5.70 8.12 0.78
CA VAL A 185 -6.45 9.36 0.52
C VAL A 185 -7.80 8.96 -0.08
N VAL A 186 -8.89 9.51 0.44
CA VAL A 186 -10.25 9.25 -0.03
C VAL A 186 -10.90 10.58 -0.40
N GLU A 187 -11.24 10.73 -1.67
CA GLU A 187 -11.88 11.92 -2.24
C GLU A 187 -11.14 13.23 -1.94
N GLY A 188 -9.81 13.14 -1.84
CA GLY A 188 -8.92 14.26 -1.58
C GLY A 188 -8.57 14.46 -0.11
N GLU A 189 -9.20 13.76 0.82
CA GLU A 189 -8.88 13.82 2.24
C GLU A 189 -7.86 12.74 2.63
N PHE A 190 -6.89 13.08 3.48
CA PHE A 190 -6.14 12.06 4.20
C PHE A 190 -7.12 11.24 5.04
N PHE A 191 -7.20 9.94 4.76
CA PHE A 191 -8.12 9.05 5.47
C PHE A 191 -7.41 8.28 6.58
N GLY A 192 -6.21 7.77 6.31
CA GLY A 192 -5.47 7.00 7.30
C GLY A 192 -4.22 6.34 6.74
N SER A 193 -3.48 5.72 7.64
CA SER A 193 -2.24 5.01 7.32
C SER A 193 -2.18 3.64 7.98
N ILE A 194 -1.74 2.66 7.20
CA ILE A 194 -1.46 1.29 7.64
C ILE A 194 0.02 1.01 7.43
N ILE A 195 0.65 0.42 8.43
CA ILE A 195 1.93 -0.24 8.26
C ILE A 195 1.75 -1.75 8.13
N ARG A 196 2.52 -2.34 7.24
CA ARG A 196 2.63 -3.79 7.08
C ARG A 196 3.92 -4.25 7.76
N ILE A 197 3.77 -4.96 8.86
CA ILE A 197 4.86 -5.49 9.66
C ILE A 197 5.22 -6.87 9.10
N PRO A 198 6.46 -7.12 8.63
CA PRO A 198 6.86 -8.42 8.14
C PRO A 198 6.66 -9.52 9.19
N ALA A 199 6.66 -10.76 8.76
CA ALA A 199 6.59 -11.90 9.66
C ALA A 199 7.75 -11.84 10.68
N TYR A 200 7.42 -11.96 11.95
CA TYR A 200 8.37 -11.97 13.07
C TYR A 200 7.89 -12.84 14.21
N VAL A 201 8.79 -13.22 15.10
CA VAL A 201 8.48 -13.81 16.41
C VAL A 201 9.12 -12.97 17.52
N THR A 202 8.61 -13.14 18.75
CA THR A 202 9.21 -12.55 19.94
C THR A 202 9.72 -13.66 20.82
N GLY A 203 10.98 -13.61 21.19
CA GLY A 203 11.64 -14.57 22.07
C GLY A 203 11.03 -14.57 23.46
N ASP A 204 11.06 -15.72 24.10
CA ASP A 204 10.67 -15.90 25.51
C ASP A 204 11.83 -16.48 26.36
N GLY A 205 13.01 -16.63 25.77
CA GLY A 205 14.20 -17.20 26.41
C GLY A 205 14.16 -18.72 26.61
N THR A 206 13.16 -19.41 26.05
CA THR A 206 12.93 -20.83 26.30
C THR A 206 12.72 -21.62 25.00
N HIS A 207 11.85 -21.11 24.11
CA HIS A 207 11.50 -21.77 22.86
C HIS A 207 12.41 -21.32 21.72
N ASN A 208 12.72 -22.24 20.81
CA ASN A 208 13.42 -21.90 19.57
C ASN A 208 12.47 -21.18 18.58
N ILE A 209 13.04 -20.60 17.52
CA ILE A 209 12.29 -19.82 16.53
C ILE A 209 11.16 -20.63 15.89
N GLU A 210 11.38 -21.93 15.61
CA GLU A 210 10.35 -22.79 15.01
C GLU A 210 9.17 -23.03 15.98
N GLU A 211 9.46 -23.26 17.25
CA GLU A 211 8.45 -23.39 18.32
C GLU A 211 7.70 -22.08 18.55
N LEU A 212 8.39 -20.94 18.55
CA LEU A 212 7.75 -19.61 18.64
C LEU A 212 6.82 -19.33 17.45
N MET A 213 7.19 -19.79 16.24
CA MET A 213 6.30 -19.73 15.07
C MET A 213 5.05 -20.58 15.27
N ALA A 214 5.18 -21.78 15.87
CA ALA A 214 4.05 -22.64 16.16
C ALA A 214 3.10 -22.00 17.17
N LEU A 215 3.62 -21.48 18.28
CA LEU A 215 2.84 -20.75 19.29
C LEU A 215 2.11 -19.54 18.69
N LYS A 216 2.80 -18.75 17.87
CA LYS A 216 2.18 -17.61 17.17
C LYS A 216 1.10 -18.05 16.18
N ASN A 217 1.23 -19.21 15.56
CA ASN A 217 0.23 -19.80 14.68
C ASN A 217 -1.02 -20.27 15.44
N GLU A 218 -0.89 -20.78 16.64
CA GLU A 218 -2.04 -21.11 17.50
C GLU A 218 -2.91 -19.86 17.77
N GLU A 219 -2.26 -18.73 18.09
CA GLU A 219 -2.98 -17.46 18.24
C GLU A 219 -3.61 -16.97 16.92
N ARG A 220 -2.93 -17.16 15.79
CA ARG A 220 -3.47 -16.81 14.46
C ARG A 220 -4.69 -17.65 14.08
N GLN A 221 -4.74 -18.91 14.49
CA GLN A 221 -5.89 -19.80 14.21
C GLN A 221 -7.16 -19.34 14.91
N LYS A 222 -7.06 -18.62 16.02
CA LYS A 222 -8.20 -18.04 16.74
C LYS A 222 -8.85 -16.86 15.98
N ASP A 223 -8.22 -16.35 14.91
CA ASP A 223 -8.66 -15.18 14.15
C ASP A 223 -8.92 -15.52 12.67
N ARG A 224 -10.13 -15.34 12.20
CA ARG A 224 -10.50 -15.59 10.78
C ARG A 224 -9.70 -14.78 9.77
N ALA A 225 -9.23 -13.60 10.13
CA ALA A 225 -8.42 -12.77 9.24
C ALA A 225 -7.02 -13.35 9.03
N ARG A 226 -6.47 -14.05 10.03
CA ARG A 226 -5.12 -14.58 10.06
C ARG A 226 -5.02 -16.10 9.91
N SER A 227 -6.09 -16.84 10.24
CA SER A 227 -6.09 -18.33 10.26
C SER A 227 -5.65 -19.00 8.95
N LYS A 228 -5.81 -18.33 7.81
CA LYS A 228 -5.35 -18.81 6.51
C LYS A 228 -3.95 -18.32 6.10
N ARG A 229 -3.29 -17.55 6.96
CA ARG A 229 -2.01 -16.86 6.70
C ARG A 229 -1.01 -17.19 7.80
N LEU A 230 -0.87 -18.48 8.06
CA LEU A 230 0.05 -19.00 9.06
C LEU A 230 1.51 -18.79 8.65
N LEU A 231 2.37 -18.60 9.62
CA LEU A 231 3.81 -18.62 9.42
C LEU A 231 4.21 -20.03 8.99
N ARG A 232 4.81 -20.13 7.81
CA ARG A 232 5.28 -21.41 7.27
C ARG A 232 6.69 -21.26 6.76
N ARG A 233 7.54 -22.14 7.19
CA ARG A 233 8.90 -22.28 6.67
C ARG A 233 8.86 -22.48 5.16
N ASN A 234 9.64 -21.70 4.43
CA ASN A 234 9.76 -21.76 2.98
C ASN A 234 11.16 -21.27 2.56
N ALA A 235 11.54 -21.52 1.31
CA ALA A 235 12.87 -21.22 0.80
C ALA A 235 13.29 -19.75 0.98
N ASN A 236 12.35 -18.79 0.83
CA ASN A 236 12.65 -17.37 1.01
C ASN A 236 12.92 -17.02 2.48
N MET A 237 12.15 -17.59 3.40
CA MET A 237 12.37 -17.43 4.84
C MET A 237 13.70 -18.04 5.25
N GLU A 238 14.02 -19.25 4.76
CA GLU A 238 15.32 -19.90 5.03
C GLU A 238 16.50 -19.10 4.50
N ALA A 239 16.39 -18.55 3.29
CA ALA A 239 17.43 -17.69 2.72
C ALA A 239 17.62 -16.42 3.54
N PHE A 240 16.52 -15.79 3.96
CA PHE A 240 16.56 -14.59 4.81
C PHE A 240 17.19 -14.88 6.17
N MET A 241 16.81 -15.98 6.82
CA MET A 241 17.39 -16.39 8.11
C MET A 241 18.89 -16.63 7.98
N ARG A 242 19.33 -17.38 6.98
CA ARG A 242 20.76 -17.62 6.72
C ARG A 242 21.55 -16.34 6.45
N SER A 243 21.00 -15.41 5.67
CA SER A 243 21.67 -14.12 5.37
C SER A 243 21.84 -13.22 6.61
N ASN A 244 21.02 -13.45 7.64
CA ASN A 244 21.12 -12.76 8.95
C ASN A 244 21.83 -13.61 10.02
N SER A 245 22.52 -14.70 9.63
CA SER A 245 23.21 -15.62 10.55
C SER A 245 22.29 -16.22 11.62
N LEU A 246 21.03 -16.47 11.27
CA LEU A 246 20.01 -17.05 12.14
C LEU A 246 19.61 -18.45 11.71
N SER A 247 19.30 -19.29 12.69
CA SER A 247 18.76 -20.65 12.52
C SER A 247 17.39 -20.77 13.19
N PHE A 248 16.54 -21.65 12.67
CA PHE A 248 15.25 -21.97 13.31
C PHE A 248 15.41 -22.65 14.68
N SER A 249 16.58 -23.21 14.96
CA SER A 249 16.93 -23.80 16.26
C SER A 249 17.43 -22.78 17.30
N ASP A 250 17.66 -21.54 16.90
CA ASP A 250 18.13 -20.50 17.85
C ASP A 250 17.01 -20.15 18.83
N ILE A 251 17.42 -19.92 20.09
CA ILE A 251 16.52 -19.52 21.18
C ILE A 251 16.73 -18.03 21.43
N PRO A 252 15.82 -17.15 20.96
CA PRO A 252 15.95 -15.71 21.18
C PRO A 252 15.71 -15.36 22.65
N GLU A 253 16.40 -14.33 23.14
CA GLU A 253 16.19 -13.81 24.49
C GLU A 253 14.75 -13.36 24.74
N ALA A 254 14.33 -13.33 26.01
CA ALA A 254 12.98 -12.87 26.36
C ALA A 254 12.78 -11.40 25.91
N GLY A 255 11.78 -11.17 25.07
CA GLY A 255 11.47 -9.86 24.46
C GLY A 255 12.24 -9.54 23.18
N GLU A 256 13.21 -10.34 22.79
CA GLU A 256 13.93 -10.17 21.52
C GLU A 256 12.99 -10.42 20.33
N ARG A 257 12.96 -9.47 19.38
CA ARG A 257 12.13 -9.55 18.17
C ARG A 257 12.97 -10.01 17.00
N VAL A 258 12.62 -11.16 16.44
CA VAL A 258 13.34 -11.80 15.33
C VAL A 258 12.49 -11.71 14.06
N LEU A 259 12.99 -10.98 13.05
CA LEU A 259 12.39 -10.96 11.72
C LEU A 259 12.55 -12.32 11.04
N LEU A 260 11.49 -12.81 10.42
CA LEU A 260 11.47 -14.03 9.61
C LEU A 260 11.48 -13.73 8.10
N SER A 261 11.28 -12.48 7.72
CA SER A 261 11.26 -12.03 6.31
C SER A 261 11.51 -10.54 6.23
N ALA A 262 12.20 -10.08 5.19
CA ALA A 262 12.30 -8.65 4.85
C ALA A 262 11.02 -8.12 4.18
N ILE A 263 10.16 -9.00 3.65
CA ILE A 263 9.01 -8.65 2.82
C ILE A 263 7.74 -8.58 3.68
N SER A 264 7.06 -7.43 3.62
CA SER A 264 5.80 -7.16 4.33
C SER A 264 4.57 -7.67 3.57
N ASN A 265 4.57 -8.96 3.17
CA ASN A 265 3.46 -9.54 2.44
C ASN A 265 2.49 -10.27 3.39
N ILE A 266 1.25 -9.78 3.45
CA ILE A 266 0.20 -10.35 4.30
C ILE A 266 -0.06 -11.85 3.99
N SER A 267 0.10 -12.27 2.74
CA SER A 267 -0.06 -13.68 2.35
C SER A 267 1.03 -14.58 2.93
N PHE A 268 2.17 -14.04 3.32
CA PHE A 268 3.29 -14.72 3.93
C PHE A 268 3.44 -14.43 5.43
N GLY A 269 2.34 -14.04 6.08
CA GLY A 269 2.33 -13.89 7.53
C GLY A 269 2.63 -12.50 8.07
N ALA A 270 2.77 -11.48 7.20
CA ALA A 270 2.85 -10.10 7.69
C ALA A 270 1.58 -9.68 8.42
N GLU A 271 1.74 -8.82 9.39
CA GLU A 271 0.67 -8.22 10.21
C GLU A 271 0.42 -6.78 9.77
N THR A 272 -0.69 -6.19 10.19
CA THR A 272 -1.04 -4.81 9.86
C THR A 272 -1.35 -4.03 11.11
N ALA A 273 -0.83 -2.80 11.20
CA ALA A 273 -1.21 -1.88 12.26
C ALA A 273 -1.80 -0.60 11.67
N ASN A 274 -2.90 -0.14 12.25
CA ASN A 274 -3.40 1.20 11.97
C ASN A 274 -2.57 2.21 12.76
N ILE A 275 -1.89 3.11 12.03
CA ILE A 275 -0.98 4.13 12.57
C ILE A 275 -1.45 5.54 12.21
N THR A 276 -2.73 5.70 11.88
CA THR A 276 -3.33 6.95 11.38
C THR A 276 -3.00 8.15 12.25
N ASP A 277 -3.08 8.01 13.57
CA ASP A 277 -2.95 9.13 14.51
C ASP A 277 -1.50 9.45 14.90
N ILE A 278 -0.56 8.54 14.59
CA ILE A 278 0.83 8.64 15.07
C ILE A 278 1.84 9.03 13.99
N ILE A 279 1.43 9.18 12.73
CA ILE A 279 2.31 9.68 11.64
C ILE A 279 2.38 11.21 11.63
N SER A 280 3.47 11.77 11.05
CA SER A 280 3.65 13.21 10.90
C SER A 280 2.66 13.80 9.89
N GLU A 281 2.46 15.12 9.99
CA GLU A 281 1.69 15.90 9.03
C GLU A 281 2.35 15.86 7.65
N GLU A 282 3.69 15.93 7.58
CA GLU A 282 4.45 15.85 6.33
C GLU A 282 4.18 14.55 5.55
N ILE A 283 4.06 13.41 6.26
CA ILE A 283 3.70 12.14 5.62
C ILE A 283 2.28 12.20 5.07
N ARG A 284 1.34 12.81 5.79
CA ARG A 284 -0.07 12.99 5.36
C ARG A 284 -0.15 13.87 4.13
N ASP A 285 0.49 15.03 4.17
CA ASP A 285 0.51 16.01 3.08
C ASP A 285 1.19 15.45 1.83
N THR A 286 2.32 14.76 2.00
CA THR A 286 2.99 14.09 0.89
C THR A 286 2.06 13.10 0.18
N ALA A 287 1.26 12.32 0.92
CA ALA A 287 0.30 11.40 0.33
C ALA A 287 -0.82 12.12 -0.43
N VAL A 288 -1.40 13.17 0.16
CA VAL A 288 -2.45 13.98 -0.46
C VAL A 288 -1.93 14.61 -1.76
N ARG A 289 -0.74 15.22 -1.73
CA ARG A 289 -0.09 15.80 -2.91
C ARG A 289 0.22 14.75 -3.97
N ALA A 290 0.67 13.56 -3.58
CA ALA A 290 0.94 12.46 -4.52
C ALA A 290 -0.32 12.01 -5.27
N VAL A 291 -1.47 11.89 -4.58
CA VAL A 291 -2.76 11.60 -5.23
C VAL A 291 -3.21 12.77 -6.09
N ALA A 292 -3.02 14.01 -5.62
CA ALA A 292 -3.37 15.22 -6.35
C ALA A 292 -2.58 15.35 -7.66
N ALA A 293 -1.32 14.95 -7.68
CA ALA A 293 -0.48 14.99 -8.88
C ALA A 293 -0.97 14.07 -10.01
N ILE A 294 -1.70 13.00 -9.70
CA ILE A 294 -2.19 12.09 -10.75
C ILE A 294 -3.49 12.65 -11.36
N PRO A 295 -3.52 12.97 -12.69
CA PRO A 295 -4.71 13.49 -13.34
C PRO A 295 -5.91 12.54 -13.21
N GLY A 296 -7.05 13.07 -12.78
CA GLY A 296 -8.31 12.31 -12.61
C GLY A 296 -8.33 11.31 -11.47
N LEU A 297 -7.35 11.34 -10.55
CA LEU A 297 -7.31 10.53 -9.33
C LEU A 297 -7.75 11.40 -8.13
N TYR A 298 -8.67 10.87 -7.33
CA TYR A 298 -9.20 11.53 -6.12
C TYR A 298 -9.17 10.61 -4.90
N THR A 299 -9.17 9.31 -5.15
CA THR A 299 -9.02 8.28 -4.14
C THR A 299 -7.85 7.40 -4.52
N GLY A 300 -6.88 7.25 -3.64
CA GLY A 300 -5.68 6.47 -3.90
C GLY A 300 -4.97 5.99 -2.65
N GLY A 301 -4.17 4.94 -2.80
CA GLY A 301 -3.24 4.46 -1.79
C GLY A 301 -1.81 4.77 -2.20
N VAL A 302 -1.07 5.44 -1.35
CA VAL A 302 0.31 5.86 -1.60
C VAL A 302 1.24 4.99 -0.77
N ASP A 303 2.19 4.35 -1.42
CA ASP A 303 3.27 3.64 -0.75
C ASP A 303 4.43 4.62 -0.54
N ILE A 304 4.75 4.88 0.72
CA ILE A 304 5.72 5.88 1.15
C ILE A 304 6.78 5.19 1.98
N MET A 305 8.04 5.39 1.63
CA MET A 305 9.20 5.00 2.44
C MET A 305 9.52 6.10 3.44
N VAL A 306 9.67 5.72 4.70
CA VAL A 306 10.00 6.61 5.81
C VAL A 306 11.08 6.00 6.70
N ARG A 307 11.88 6.86 7.34
CA ARG A 307 12.87 6.45 8.36
C ARG A 307 12.27 6.36 9.75
N SER A 308 11.20 7.10 9.98
CA SER A 308 10.42 7.07 11.22
C SER A 308 8.97 7.46 10.95
N LEU A 309 8.07 7.24 11.91
CA LEU A 309 6.69 7.70 11.82
C LEU A 309 6.55 9.24 11.87
N LYS A 310 7.63 9.95 12.16
CA LYS A 310 7.72 11.41 12.18
C LYS A 310 8.70 11.94 11.14
N ASP A 311 8.96 11.17 10.09
CA ASP A 311 9.86 11.57 9.00
C ASP A 311 9.37 12.88 8.36
N ASP A 312 10.31 13.79 8.14
CA ASP A 312 10.11 15.10 7.51
C ASP A 312 10.50 15.11 6.02
N MET A 313 11.05 14.01 5.52
CA MET A 313 11.44 13.83 4.12
C MET A 313 10.94 12.47 3.55
N PRO A 314 9.65 12.16 3.68
CA PRO A 314 9.12 10.91 3.18
C PRO A 314 9.27 10.80 1.67
N ARG A 315 9.46 9.57 1.15
CA ARG A 315 9.68 9.33 -0.29
C ARG A 315 8.60 8.44 -0.87
N VAL A 316 7.90 8.94 -1.89
CA VAL A 316 6.81 8.20 -2.55
C VAL A 316 7.39 7.14 -3.48
N LEU A 317 7.05 5.87 -3.22
CA LEU A 317 7.45 4.74 -4.04
C LEU A 317 6.44 4.46 -5.17
N GLU A 318 5.15 4.52 -4.86
CA GLU A 318 4.07 4.10 -5.75
C GLU A 318 2.75 4.77 -5.37
N VAL A 319 1.88 5.00 -6.37
CA VAL A 319 0.48 5.41 -6.17
C VAL A 319 -0.46 4.38 -6.78
N ASN A 320 -1.40 3.90 -5.99
CA ASN A 320 -2.40 2.90 -6.37
C ASN A 320 -3.77 3.55 -6.49
N SER A 321 -4.41 3.45 -7.66
CA SER A 321 -5.72 4.07 -7.95
C SER A 321 -6.91 3.38 -7.29
N PHE A 322 -6.72 2.20 -6.73
CA PHE A 322 -7.77 1.46 -6.02
C PHE A 322 -7.19 0.86 -4.73
N PRO A 323 -7.17 1.64 -3.62
CA PRO A 323 -6.53 1.22 -2.38
C PRO A 323 -7.22 0.03 -1.73
N HIS A 324 -6.43 -0.85 -1.15
CA HIS A 324 -6.91 -2.06 -0.50
C HIS A 324 -7.45 -1.75 0.90
N ALA A 325 -8.78 -1.63 1.03
CA ALA A 325 -9.44 -1.19 2.25
C ALA A 325 -9.43 -2.21 3.39
N THR A 326 -9.22 -3.51 3.10
CA THR A 326 -9.39 -4.57 4.12
C THR A 326 -8.36 -4.50 5.24
N SER A 327 -7.17 -3.93 5.01
CA SER A 327 -6.17 -3.73 6.07
C SER A 327 -6.58 -2.67 7.09
N PHE A 328 -7.42 -1.72 6.70
CA PHE A 328 -8.02 -0.73 7.59
C PHE A 328 -9.22 -1.27 8.35
N ILE A 329 -10.03 -2.11 7.68
CA ILE A 329 -11.24 -2.70 8.27
C ILE A 329 -10.87 -3.82 9.25
N TYR A 330 -9.78 -4.55 8.99
CA TYR A 330 -9.34 -5.70 9.76
C TYR A 330 -7.84 -5.60 10.11
N PRO A 331 -7.39 -4.54 10.78
CA PRO A 331 -5.99 -4.44 11.21
C PRO A 331 -5.69 -5.49 12.29
N THR A 332 -4.43 -5.92 12.39
CA THR A 332 -3.97 -6.76 13.49
C THR A 332 -3.89 -5.93 14.78
N TYR A 333 -3.39 -4.69 14.66
CA TYR A 333 -3.23 -3.76 15.78
C TYR A 333 -3.92 -2.43 15.48
N GLY A 334 -4.45 -1.79 16.51
CA GLY A 334 -5.05 -0.48 16.43
C GLY A 334 -6.51 -0.49 15.95
N GLU A 335 -7.08 0.69 15.80
CA GLU A 335 -8.49 0.89 15.51
C GLU A 335 -8.89 0.43 14.09
N SER A 336 -10.08 -0.16 14.00
CA SER A 336 -10.73 -0.50 12.72
C SER A 336 -11.44 0.71 12.15
N ILE A 337 -11.03 1.16 10.97
CA ILE A 337 -11.69 2.25 10.24
C ILE A 337 -12.08 1.77 8.84
N ASN A 338 -13.12 2.38 8.25
CA ASN A 338 -13.68 1.89 6.98
C ASN A 338 -13.59 2.95 5.87
N PRO A 339 -12.55 2.91 5.00
CA PRO A 339 -12.39 3.86 3.91
C PRO A 339 -13.50 3.78 2.87
N ILE A 340 -14.18 2.62 2.74
CA ILE A 340 -15.30 2.47 1.81
C ILE A 340 -16.51 3.25 2.31
N ALA A 341 -16.78 3.23 3.61
CA ALA A 341 -17.88 4.01 4.19
C ALA A 341 -17.63 5.51 4.00
N HIS A 342 -16.41 5.97 4.27
CA HIS A 342 -16.02 7.36 4.05
C HIS A 342 -16.14 7.77 2.57
N TYR A 343 -15.70 6.91 1.64
CA TYR A 343 -15.88 7.13 0.21
C TYR A 343 -17.37 7.31 -0.16
N LEU A 344 -18.23 6.40 0.32
CA LEU A 344 -19.66 6.48 0.04
C LEU A 344 -20.26 7.77 0.58
N ASP A 345 -19.93 8.16 1.81
CA ASP A 345 -20.43 9.42 2.40
C ASP A 345 -20.03 10.63 1.57
N SER A 346 -18.76 10.73 1.19
CA SER A 346 -18.26 11.81 0.35
C SER A 346 -18.89 11.81 -1.05
N TYR A 347 -19.00 10.64 -1.69
CA TYR A 347 -19.57 10.50 -3.02
C TYR A 347 -21.05 10.92 -3.08
N TYR A 348 -21.84 10.49 -2.08
CA TYR A 348 -23.24 10.87 -1.99
C TYR A 348 -23.42 12.37 -1.65
N ALA A 349 -22.55 12.96 -0.83
CA ALA A 349 -22.54 14.40 -0.58
C ALA A 349 -22.25 15.19 -1.86
N GLN A 350 -21.28 14.76 -2.68
CA GLN A 350 -20.99 15.37 -3.98
C GLN A 350 -22.19 15.28 -4.94
N HIS A 351 -22.84 14.11 -4.99
CA HIS A 351 -24.04 13.95 -5.85
C HIS A 351 -25.20 14.84 -5.41
N LYS A 352 -25.45 14.92 -4.11
CA LYS A 352 -26.47 15.80 -3.51
C LYS A 352 -26.18 17.27 -3.82
N PHE A 353 -24.91 17.69 -3.71
CA PHE A 353 -24.47 19.04 -4.08
C PHE A 353 -24.74 19.32 -5.56
N ALA A 354 -24.38 18.40 -6.45
CA ALA A 354 -24.61 18.57 -7.89
C ALA A 354 -26.10 18.66 -8.27
N LYS A 355 -27.01 18.13 -7.44
CA LYS A 355 -28.47 18.28 -7.61
C LYS A 355 -29.05 19.57 -7.04
N GLY A 356 -28.24 20.41 -6.40
CA GLY A 356 -28.70 21.68 -5.82
C GLY A 356 -29.57 21.54 -4.56
N THR A 357 -29.27 20.55 -3.72
CA THR A 357 -29.99 20.28 -2.46
C THR A 357 -29.20 20.71 -1.22
N GLU A 358 -28.48 21.83 -1.30
CA GLU A 358 -27.50 22.30 -0.30
C GLU A 358 -28.12 22.59 1.09
N GLU A 359 -29.37 23.00 1.15
CA GLU A 359 -30.06 23.31 2.40
C GLU A 359 -30.15 22.13 3.38
N THR A 360 -29.94 20.93 2.88
CA THR A 360 -30.05 19.69 3.68
C THR A 360 -28.73 19.08 4.10
N PHE A 361 -27.58 19.74 3.87
CA PHE A 361 -26.27 19.22 4.21
C PHE A 361 -26.00 19.19 5.72
N SER A 362 -25.58 18.04 6.22
CA SER A 362 -25.01 17.89 7.55
C SER A 362 -23.64 18.57 7.65
N LEU A 363 -23.16 18.83 8.87
CA LEU A 363 -21.84 19.40 9.09
C LEU A 363 -20.74 18.51 8.47
N LYS A 364 -20.85 17.19 8.61
CA LYS A 364 -19.92 16.22 8.01
C LYS A 364 -19.88 16.31 6.49
N GLU A 365 -21.03 16.38 5.83
CA GLU A 365 -21.11 16.53 4.37
C GLU A 365 -20.47 17.83 3.89
N LYS A 366 -20.73 18.94 4.61
CA LYS A 366 -20.10 20.25 4.31
C LYS A 366 -18.58 20.19 4.42
N GLN A 367 -18.05 19.54 5.45
CA GLN A 367 -16.60 19.34 5.61
C GLN A 367 -16.01 18.53 4.45
N MET A 368 -16.62 17.40 4.09
CA MET A 368 -16.18 16.58 2.95
C MET A 368 -16.19 17.36 1.63
N LEU A 369 -17.19 18.18 1.38
CA LEU A 369 -17.27 19.02 0.18
C LEU A 369 -16.19 20.11 0.18
N SER A 370 -15.91 20.73 1.33
CA SER A 370 -14.82 21.70 1.48
C SER A 370 -13.46 21.07 1.21
N SER A 371 -13.16 19.95 1.83
CA SER A 371 -11.90 19.21 1.61
C SER A 371 -11.73 18.82 0.14
N ARG A 372 -12.82 18.36 -0.49
CA ARG A 372 -12.82 18.07 -1.93
C ARG A 372 -12.51 19.28 -2.80
N HIS A 373 -13.08 20.43 -2.47
CA HIS A 373 -12.81 21.69 -3.16
C HIS A 373 -11.35 22.11 -3.03
N ASP A 374 -10.79 22.07 -1.81
CA ASP A 374 -9.40 22.43 -1.55
C ASP A 374 -8.42 21.47 -2.24
N PHE A 375 -8.76 20.18 -2.30
CA PHE A 375 -8.01 19.22 -3.07
C PHE A 375 -8.03 19.52 -4.59
N CYS A 376 -9.16 19.98 -5.14
CA CYS A 376 -9.21 20.40 -6.55
C CYS A 376 -8.32 21.62 -6.80
N LYS A 377 -8.26 22.59 -5.89
CA LYS A 377 -7.32 23.71 -5.96
C LYS A 377 -5.87 23.24 -5.93
N LEU A 378 -5.53 22.33 -5.02
CA LEU A 378 -4.20 21.74 -4.95
C LEU A 378 -3.79 21.08 -6.27
N LYS A 379 -4.69 20.34 -6.92
CA LYS A 379 -4.43 19.74 -8.25
C LYS A 379 -4.03 20.78 -9.30
N LEU A 380 -4.68 21.94 -9.31
CA LEU A 380 -4.36 23.02 -10.25
C LEU A 380 -3.01 23.69 -9.92
N GLN A 381 -2.67 23.81 -8.64
CA GLN A 381 -1.42 24.41 -8.19
C GLN A 381 -0.18 23.54 -8.49
N LEU A 382 -0.32 22.21 -8.50
CA LEU A 382 0.79 21.29 -8.79
C LEU A 382 1.27 21.34 -10.26
N PHE A 383 0.41 21.78 -11.16
CA PHE A 383 0.73 21.96 -12.58
C PHE A 383 0.15 23.30 -13.05
N PRO A 384 0.78 24.42 -12.67
CA PRO A 384 0.36 25.73 -13.16
C PRO A 384 0.44 25.73 -14.68
N THR A 385 -0.62 26.25 -15.33
CA THR A 385 -0.56 26.57 -16.77
C THR A 385 0.43 27.72 -16.93
N GLU A 386 1.41 27.57 -17.81
CA GLU A 386 2.19 28.71 -18.29
C GLU A 386 1.18 29.64 -18.99
N ASP A 387 1.04 30.88 -18.49
CA ASP A 387 0.25 31.95 -19.12
C ASP A 387 0.91 32.39 -20.42
#